data_543381fc115fd4c5e7125425736ba0b7
#
_entry.id   543381fc115fd4c5e7125425736ba0b7
#
_cell.length_a   1.000
_cell.length_b   1.000
_cell.length_c   1.000
_cell.angle_alpha   90.00
_cell.angle_beta   90.00
_cell.angle_gamma   90.00
#
_symmetry.space_group_name_H-M   'P 1'
#
loop_
_entity.id
_entity.type
_entity.pdbx_description
1 polymer ?
#
loop_
_entity_poly.entity_id
_entity_poly.type
_entity_poly.pdbx_seq_one_letter_code
_entity_poly.pdbx_strand_id
1 'polypeptide(L)'
;MGLLDGRVVIVTGSGGGIGRAHALAFADQGARVVVNDIGVGLDGSPAGGGSAAQGVVDEIVAAGGEAVASGANVADWAQAEGLIRTAVQEFGGLDVLVNNAGIVRDRMVANTSEEEFDAVVAVHLKGHFATIRHAGAHWRAESKAGREVNARIINTSSGAGLQGSVGQGNYSAAKAGIAGLTLVAAAEMGRYGVTVNAIAPSARTRMTETVFADMMATQYSDFDAMAPENISPLVVWLGSVES
;
A
#
# COMPACT_ATOMS: atom_id res chain seq x y z
N MET A 1 -15.94 19.73 1.79
CA MET A 1 -15.14 19.29 0.64
C MET A 1 -13.84 18.77 1.21
N GLY A 2 -13.60 17.48 1.04
CA GLY A 2 -12.38 16.83 1.53
C GLY A 2 -11.19 17.06 0.58
N LEU A 3 -9.98 16.79 1.05
CA LEU A 3 -8.74 16.94 0.25
C LEU A 3 -8.71 16.07 -1.01
N LEU A 4 -9.54 15.04 -1.08
CA LEU A 4 -9.54 13.99 -2.10
C LEU A 4 -10.89 13.83 -2.78
N ASP A 5 -11.76 14.83 -2.68
CA ASP A 5 -13.10 14.76 -3.27
C ASP A 5 -13.05 14.30 -4.74
N GLY A 6 -13.71 13.18 -5.01
CA GLY A 6 -13.83 12.58 -6.33
C GLY A 6 -12.58 11.86 -6.86
N ARG A 7 -11.45 11.87 -6.15
CA ARG A 7 -10.26 11.12 -6.56
C ARG A 7 -10.47 9.61 -6.37
N VAL A 8 -9.89 8.83 -7.26
CA VAL A 8 -9.92 7.37 -7.22
C VAL A 8 -8.61 6.83 -6.67
N VAL A 9 -8.69 6.06 -5.60
CA VAL A 9 -7.54 5.57 -4.84
C VAL A 9 -7.53 4.04 -4.79
N ILE A 10 -6.39 3.43 -5.09
CA ILE A 10 -6.12 2.02 -4.75
C ILE A 10 -5.22 1.96 -3.52
N VAL A 11 -5.59 1.17 -2.51
CA VAL A 11 -4.73 0.84 -1.37
C VAL A 11 -4.52 -0.66 -1.34
N THR A 12 -3.27 -1.13 -1.49
CA THR A 12 -2.96 -2.57 -1.44
C THR A 12 -2.66 -3.03 -0.02
N GLY A 13 -3.07 -4.27 0.33
CA GLY A 13 -2.95 -4.79 1.69
C GLY A 13 -3.78 -4.01 2.69
N SER A 14 -5.00 -3.61 2.30
CA SER A 14 -5.84 -2.70 3.07
C SER A 14 -6.97 -3.37 3.83
N GLY A 15 -6.94 -4.69 3.98
CA GLY A 15 -7.87 -5.42 4.86
C GLY A 15 -7.57 -5.28 6.36
N GLY A 16 -6.45 -4.64 6.75
CA GLY A 16 -6.05 -4.46 8.15
C GLY A 16 -4.86 -3.52 8.33
N GLY A 17 -4.52 -3.24 9.60
CA GLY A 17 -3.35 -2.45 9.99
C GLY A 17 -3.27 -1.08 9.30
N ILE A 18 -2.06 -0.70 8.89
CA ILE A 18 -1.77 0.59 8.25
C ILE A 18 -2.60 0.77 6.96
N GLY A 19 -2.73 -0.29 6.14
CA GLY A 19 -3.48 -0.21 4.89
C GLY A 19 -4.96 0.09 5.09
N ARG A 20 -5.59 -0.54 6.12
CA ARG A 20 -6.97 -0.23 6.51
C ARG A 20 -7.10 1.22 6.97
N ALA A 21 -6.18 1.68 7.83
CA ALA A 21 -6.19 3.06 8.30
C ALA A 21 -6.08 4.06 7.13
N HIS A 22 -5.24 3.77 6.14
CA HIS A 22 -5.15 4.57 4.93
C HIS A 22 -6.46 4.57 4.12
N ALA A 23 -7.06 3.40 3.88
CA ALA A 23 -8.29 3.28 3.10
C ALA A 23 -9.44 4.09 3.73
N LEU A 24 -9.60 3.98 5.05
CA LEU A 24 -10.60 4.75 5.79
C LEU A 24 -10.33 6.27 5.74
N ALA A 25 -9.06 6.67 5.94
CA ALA A 25 -8.69 8.09 5.91
C ALA A 25 -8.86 8.71 4.51
N PHE A 26 -8.58 7.97 3.44
CA PHE A 26 -8.84 8.41 2.07
C PHE A 26 -10.34 8.60 1.82
N ALA A 27 -11.17 7.63 2.24
CA ALA A 27 -12.63 7.71 2.10
C ALA A 27 -13.22 8.88 2.90
N ASP A 28 -12.74 9.12 4.13
CA ASP A 28 -13.16 10.26 4.97
C ASP A 28 -12.89 11.61 4.30
N GLN A 29 -11.86 11.68 3.45
CA GLN A 29 -11.51 12.86 2.66
C GLN A 29 -12.18 12.90 1.28
N GLY A 30 -13.19 12.06 1.03
CA GLY A 30 -14.02 12.11 -0.17
C GLY A 30 -13.49 11.30 -1.37
N ALA A 31 -12.49 10.44 -1.15
CA ALA A 31 -11.99 9.56 -2.20
C ALA A 31 -12.92 8.35 -2.42
N ARG A 32 -12.95 7.85 -3.66
CA ARG A 32 -13.49 6.54 -4.03
C ARG A 32 -12.39 5.50 -3.94
N VAL A 33 -12.56 4.45 -3.13
CA VAL A 33 -11.45 3.59 -2.72
C VAL A 33 -11.61 2.16 -3.26
N VAL A 34 -10.58 1.66 -3.94
CA VAL A 34 -10.41 0.23 -4.18
C VAL A 34 -9.61 -0.35 -3.01
N VAL A 35 -10.28 -1.09 -2.16
CA VAL A 35 -9.70 -1.80 -1.01
C VAL A 35 -9.18 -3.15 -1.51
N ASN A 36 -7.86 -3.29 -1.61
CA ASN A 36 -7.25 -4.53 -2.08
C ASN A 36 -6.61 -5.32 -0.93
N ASP A 37 -7.05 -6.57 -0.76
CA ASP A 37 -6.45 -7.54 0.15
C ASP A 37 -6.77 -8.97 -0.28
N ILE A 38 -5.78 -9.85 -0.30
CA ILE A 38 -6.00 -11.26 -0.66
C ILE A 38 -6.58 -12.11 0.47
N GLY A 39 -6.76 -11.51 1.66
CA GLY A 39 -7.36 -12.21 2.81
C GLY A 39 -6.49 -13.31 3.40
N VAL A 40 -5.16 -13.13 3.42
CA VAL A 40 -4.22 -14.08 4.03
C VAL A 40 -3.65 -13.55 5.33
N GLY A 41 -3.13 -14.45 6.17
CA GLY A 41 -2.35 -14.10 7.36
C GLY A 41 -1.01 -13.43 6.99
N LEU A 42 -0.31 -12.87 7.98
CA LEU A 42 1.04 -12.29 7.78
C LEU A 42 2.04 -13.32 7.26
N ASP A 43 1.80 -14.59 7.57
CA ASP A 43 2.56 -15.73 7.09
C ASP A 43 2.11 -16.20 5.69
N GLY A 44 1.14 -15.54 5.04
CA GLY A 44 0.57 -15.91 3.74
C GLY A 44 -0.37 -17.11 3.80
N SER A 45 -0.72 -17.62 4.98
CA SER A 45 -1.73 -18.67 5.13
C SER A 45 -3.15 -18.12 4.86
N PRO A 46 -4.09 -18.94 4.33
CA PRO A 46 -5.46 -18.49 4.14
C PRO A 46 -6.09 -18.04 5.47
N ALA A 47 -6.58 -16.81 5.54
CA ALA A 47 -7.38 -16.35 6.67
C ALA A 47 -8.80 -16.89 6.50
N GLY A 48 -9.25 -17.69 7.44
CA GLY A 48 -10.61 -18.25 7.43
C GLY A 48 -11.67 -17.17 7.65
N GLY A 49 -12.66 -17.11 6.75
CA GLY A 49 -13.82 -16.21 6.84
C GLY A 49 -13.70 -14.98 5.95
N GLY A 50 -14.82 -14.42 5.54
CA GLY A 50 -15.03 -13.36 4.53
C GLY A 50 -13.86 -12.44 4.15
N SER A 51 -13.89 -11.88 2.99
CA SER A 51 -12.79 -11.03 2.51
C SER A 51 -12.52 -9.89 3.50
N ALA A 52 -11.29 -9.81 4.05
CA ALA A 52 -10.89 -8.70 4.91
C ALA A 52 -11.07 -7.33 4.21
N ALA A 53 -10.87 -7.30 2.91
CA ALA A 53 -11.16 -6.15 2.07
C ALA A 53 -12.65 -5.76 2.11
N GLN A 54 -13.57 -6.75 2.07
CA GLN A 54 -15.00 -6.47 2.12
C GLN A 54 -15.41 -5.83 3.45
N GLY A 55 -14.86 -6.27 4.56
CA GLY A 55 -15.15 -5.65 5.87
C GLY A 55 -14.79 -4.15 5.90
N VAL A 56 -13.66 -3.76 5.29
CA VAL A 56 -13.28 -2.34 5.19
C VAL A 56 -14.18 -1.57 4.21
N VAL A 57 -14.59 -2.20 3.12
CA VAL A 57 -15.58 -1.61 2.20
C VAL A 57 -16.90 -1.35 2.93
N ASP A 58 -17.38 -2.30 3.69
CA ASP A 58 -18.64 -2.16 4.45
C ASP A 58 -18.56 -1.01 5.47
N GLU A 59 -17.39 -0.83 6.13
CA GLU A 59 -17.16 0.30 7.03
C GLU A 59 -17.19 1.64 6.29
N ILE A 60 -16.52 1.74 5.14
CA ILE A 60 -16.48 2.96 4.31
C ILE A 60 -17.89 3.32 3.85
N VAL A 61 -18.64 2.33 3.33
CA VAL A 61 -20.02 2.54 2.85
C VAL A 61 -20.96 2.93 3.99
N ALA A 62 -20.82 2.29 5.16
CA ALA A 62 -21.61 2.65 6.35
C ALA A 62 -21.35 4.09 6.82
N ALA A 63 -20.13 4.61 6.59
CA ALA A 63 -19.78 6.01 6.88
C ALA A 63 -20.21 6.99 5.74
N GLY A 64 -20.84 6.49 4.66
CA GLY A 64 -21.32 7.31 3.53
C GLY A 64 -20.29 7.52 2.42
N GLY A 65 -19.15 6.82 2.45
CA GLY A 65 -18.14 6.85 1.40
C GLY A 65 -18.42 5.83 0.28
N GLU A 66 -17.56 5.82 -0.73
CA GLU A 66 -17.63 4.90 -1.88
C GLU A 66 -16.40 3.99 -1.91
N ALA A 67 -16.59 2.68 -1.91
CA ALA A 67 -15.50 1.72 -2.01
C ALA A 67 -15.92 0.42 -2.68
N VAL A 68 -14.94 -0.29 -3.26
CA VAL A 68 -15.09 -1.65 -3.80
C VAL A 68 -13.93 -2.53 -3.33
N ALA A 69 -14.21 -3.81 -3.11
CA ALA A 69 -13.20 -4.78 -2.72
C ALA A 69 -12.50 -5.41 -3.92
N SER A 70 -11.21 -5.71 -3.77
CA SER A 70 -10.42 -6.48 -4.73
C SER A 70 -9.56 -7.52 -4.01
N GLY A 71 -9.68 -8.78 -4.41
CA GLY A 71 -8.84 -9.89 -3.95
C GLY A 71 -7.60 -10.14 -4.81
N ALA A 72 -7.19 -9.19 -5.63
CA ALA A 72 -6.05 -9.37 -6.53
C ALA A 72 -4.73 -9.55 -5.78
N ASN A 73 -3.96 -10.57 -6.15
CA ASN A 73 -2.60 -10.78 -5.65
C ASN A 73 -1.62 -9.88 -6.40
N VAL A 74 -1.03 -8.91 -5.70
CA VAL A 74 -0.05 -7.97 -6.28
C VAL A 74 1.23 -8.65 -6.78
N ALA A 75 1.59 -9.83 -6.26
CA ALA A 75 2.73 -10.60 -6.72
C ALA A 75 2.48 -11.33 -8.06
N ASP A 76 1.22 -11.45 -8.46
CA ASP A 76 0.82 -11.97 -9.77
C ASP A 76 0.66 -10.80 -10.76
N TRP A 77 1.38 -10.88 -11.89
CA TRP A 77 1.46 -9.80 -12.85
C TRP A 77 0.11 -9.46 -13.51
N ALA A 78 -0.66 -10.48 -13.87
CA ALA A 78 -1.97 -10.30 -14.50
C ALA A 78 -3.02 -9.79 -13.51
N GLN A 79 -2.97 -10.27 -12.26
CA GLN A 79 -3.87 -9.78 -11.22
C GLN A 79 -3.55 -8.34 -10.81
N ALA A 80 -2.26 -7.94 -10.77
CA ALA A 80 -1.86 -6.55 -10.58
C ALA A 80 -2.39 -5.63 -11.70
N GLU A 81 -2.40 -6.08 -12.95
CA GLU A 81 -3.07 -5.38 -14.06
C GLU A 81 -4.58 -5.30 -13.85
N GLY A 82 -5.18 -6.42 -13.44
CA GLY A 82 -6.61 -6.50 -13.10
C GLY A 82 -7.01 -5.51 -12.02
N LEU A 83 -6.17 -5.32 -11.00
CA LEU A 83 -6.40 -4.37 -9.93
C LEU A 83 -6.52 -2.92 -10.46
N ILE A 84 -5.60 -2.50 -11.32
CA ILE A 84 -5.67 -1.17 -11.95
C ILE A 84 -6.93 -1.05 -12.80
N ARG A 85 -7.26 -2.10 -13.55
CA ARG A 85 -8.49 -2.13 -14.37
C ARG A 85 -9.75 -2.04 -13.52
N THR A 86 -9.80 -2.62 -12.32
CA THR A 86 -10.93 -2.48 -11.40
C THR A 86 -11.20 -1.01 -11.08
N ALA A 87 -10.20 -0.22 -10.72
CA ALA A 87 -10.38 1.22 -10.45
C ALA A 87 -10.97 1.96 -11.66
N VAL A 88 -10.45 1.68 -12.85
CA VAL A 88 -10.92 2.31 -14.09
C VAL A 88 -12.35 1.89 -14.43
N GLN A 89 -12.72 0.63 -14.23
CA GLN A 89 -14.06 0.11 -14.56
C GLN A 89 -15.13 0.58 -13.57
N GLU A 90 -14.81 0.56 -12.26
CA GLU A 90 -15.77 0.88 -11.21
C GLU A 90 -15.93 2.40 -11.02
N PHE A 91 -14.83 3.16 -11.16
CA PHE A 91 -14.79 4.58 -10.81
C PHE A 91 -14.40 5.51 -11.96
N GLY A 92 -14.10 4.97 -13.13
CA GLY A 92 -13.80 5.76 -14.34
C GLY A 92 -12.36 6.21 -14.48
N GLY A 93 -11.45 5.89 -13.55
CA GLY A 93 -10.04 6.30 -13.59
C GLY A 93 -9.23 5.81 -12.39
N LEU A 94 -8.01 6.31 -12.31
CA LEU A 94 -7.11 6.09 -11.17
C LEU A 94 -6.28 7.35 -10.94
N ASP A 95 -6.33 7.89 -9.73
CA ASP A 95 -5.57 9.07 -9.34
C ASP A 95 -4.44 8.78 -8.35
N VAL A 96 -4.65 7.82 -7.44
CA VAL A 96 -3.69 7.50 -6.37
C VAL A 96 -3.49 6.00 -6.25
N LEU A 97 -2.23 5.58 -6.24
CA LEU A 97 -1.82 4.21 -5.94
C LEU A 97 -0.99 4.18 -4.65
N VAL A 98 -1.53 3.54 -3.61
CA VAL A 98 -0.80 3.27 -2.36
C VAL A 98 -0.36 1.81 -2.34
N ASN A 99 0.92 1.59 -2.50
CA ASN A 99 1.56 0.29 -2.40
C ASN A 99 1.93 0.01 -0.94
N ASN A 100 1.09 -0.74 -0.24
CA ASN A 100 1.27 -1.06 1.18
C ASN A 100 1.30 -2.58 1.44
N ALA A 101 0.80 -3.43 0.54
CA ALA A 101 0.78 -4.88 0.73
C ALA A 101 2.15 -5.45 1.11
N GLY A 102 2.17 -6.37 2.06
CA GLY A 102 3.42 -6.96 2.54
C GLY A 102 3.21 -8.17 3.45
N ILE A 103 4.25 -9.00 3.52
CA ILE A 103 4.36 -10.17 4.39
C ILE A 103 5.74 -10.17 5.06
N VAL A 104 5.91 -10.97 6.10
CA VAL A 104 7.21 -11.18 6.74
C VAL A 104 7.58 -12.67 6.77
N ARG A 105 8.87 -12.95 6.68
CA ARG A 105 9.52 -14.25 6.83
C ARG A 105 10.84 -14.01 7.55
N ASP A 106 10.73 -13.67 8.85
CA ASP A 106 11.87 -13.26 9.65
C ASP A 106 12.75 -14.47 9.98
N ARG A 107 14.00 -14.45 9.50
CA ARG A 107 15.04 -15.46 9.70
C ARG A 107 16.40 -14.81 9.65
N MET A 108 17.34 -15.35 10.43
CA MET A 108 18.76 -15.04 10.24
C MET A 108 19.17 -15.44 8.83
N VAL A 109 19.99 -14.62 8.16
CA VAL A 109 20.38 -14.81 6.75
C VAL A 109 20.88 -16.23 6.47
N ALA A 110 21.67 -16.81 7.37
CA ALA A 110 22.19 -18.18 7.19
C ALA A 110 21.12 -19.28 7.24
N ASN A 111 19.91 -18.98 7.69
CA ASN A 111 18.82 -19.93 7.87
C ASN A 111 17.60 -19.62 6.96
N THR A 112 17.66 -18.55 6.19
CA THR A 112 16.58 -18.17 5.26
C THR A 112 16.54 -19.16 4.10
N SER A 113 15.38 -19.76 3.82
CA SER A 113 15.21 -20.59 2.64
C SER A 113 14.95 -19.75 1.36
N GLU A 114 15.12 -20.37 0.20
CA GLU A 114 14.83 -19.75 -1.09
C GLU A 114 13.35 -19.33 -1.17
N GLU A 115 12.44 -20.20 -0.73
CA GLU A 115 10.99 -19.93 -0.74
C GLU A 115 10.61 -18.76 0.17
N GLU A 116 11.24 -18.65 1.35
CA GLU A 116 11.03 -17.52 2.26
C GLU A 116 11.53 -16.21 1.66
N PHE A 117 12.69 -16.24 0.99
CA PHE A 117 13.25 -15.08 0.29
C PHE A 117 12.35 -14.67 -0.88
N ASP A 118 12.01 -15.63 -1.75
CA ASP A 118 11.21 -15.38 -2.95
C ASP A 118 9.81 -14.87 -2.62
N ALA A 119 9.16 -15.42 -1.60
CA ALA A 119 7.84 -14.95 -1.17
C ALA A 119 7.86 -13.48 -0.74
N VAL A 120 8.86 -13.07 0.04
CA VAL A 120 8.99 -11.68 0.50
C VAL A 120 9.29 -10.75 -0.66
N VAL A 121 10.25 -11.11 -1.53
CA VAL A 121 10.61 -10.29 -2.71
C VAL A 121 9.44 -10.21 -3.70
N ALA A 122 8.71 -11.31 -3.90
CA ALA A 122 7.55 -11.33 -4.80
C ALA A 122 6.44 -10.36 -4.35
N VAL A 123 6.08 -10.37 -3.07
CA VAL A 123 5.01 -9.49 -2.58
C VAL A 123 5.47 -8.04 -2.49
N HIS A 124 6.64 -7.80 -1.89
CA HIS A 124 7.11 -6.44 -1.66
C HIS A 124 7.67 -5.81 -2.94
N LEU A 125 8.79 -6.29 -3.46
CA LEU A 125 9.50 -5.60 -4.53
C LEU A 125 8.81 -5.78 -5.88
N LYS A 126 8.52 -7.03 -6.27
CA LYS A 126 7.83 -7.31 -7.54
C LYS A 126 6.39 -6.78 -7.52
N GLY A 127 5.67 -6.91 -6.38
CA GLY A 127 4.30 -6.40 -6.25
C GLY A 127 4.21 -4.89 -6.44
N HIS A 128 5.09 -4.12 -5.77
CA HIS A 128 5.20 -2.67 -5.99
C HIS A 128 5.55 -2.37 -7.46
N PHE A 129 6.52 -3.07 -8.02
CA PHE A 129 6.90 -2.85 -9.42
C PHE A 129 5.74 -3.13 -10.39
N ALA A 130 5.01 -4.23 -10.22
CA ALA A 130 3.91 -4.63 -11.09
C ALA A 130 2.77 -3.59 -11.07
N THR A 131 2.34 -3.17 -9.89
CA THR A 131 1.29 -2.14 -9.74
C THR A 131 1.73 -0.79 -10.31
N ILE A 132 2.96 -0.34 -10.03
CA ILE A 132 3.56 0.88 -10.59
C ILE A 132 3.58 0.81 -12.12
N ARG A 133 4.04 -0.31 -12.68
CA ARG A 133 4.12 -0.51 -14.14
C ARG A 133 2.74 -0.42 -14.80
N HIS A 134 1.72 -1.05 -14.21
CA HIS A 134 0.39 -1.07 -14.82
C HIS A 134 -0.32 0.28 -14.65
N ALA A 135 -0.23 0.92 -13.49
CA ALA A 135 -0.73 2.27 -13.27
C ALA A 135 -0.03 3.30 -14.18
N GLY A 136 1.29 3.22 -14.27
CA GLY A 136 2.09 4.09 -15.15
C GLY A 136 1.75 3.91 -16.64
N ALA A 137 1.43 2.68 -17.08
CA ALA A 137 0.97 2.44 -18.44
C ALA A 137 -0.40 3.10 -18.70
N HIS A 138 -1.32 3.03 -17.72
CA HIS A 138 -2.61 3.70 -17.79
C HIS A 138 -2.42 5.23 -17.89
N TRP A 139 -1.74 5.86 -16.96
CA TRP A 139 -1.54 7.32 -16.95
C TRP A 139 -0.77 7.83 -18.18
N ARG A 140 0.22 7.07 -18.64
CA ARG A 140 0.88 7.39 -19.90
C ARG A 140 -0.06 7.36 -21.10
N ALA A 141 -1.02 6.42 -21.15
CA ALA A 141 -2.02 6.35 -22.20
C ALA A 141 -2.99 7.54 -22.11
N GLU A 142 -3.43 7.90 -20.91
CA GLU A 142 -4.27 9.08 -20.65
C GLU A 142 -3.58 10.38 -21.13
N SER A 143 -2.33 10.59 -20.72
CA SER A 143 -1.53 11.75 -21.11
C SER A 143 -1.34 11.83 -22.64
N LYS A 144 -1.06 10.69 -23.30
CA LYS A 144 -0.94 10.64 -24.77
C LYS A 144 -2.25 10.91 -25.49
N ALA A 145 -3.38 10.62 -24.88
CA ALA A 145 -4.71 10.93 -25.38
C ALA A 145 -5.12 12.40 -25.15
N GLY A 146 -4.22 13.22 -24.58
CA GLY A 146 -4.47 14.63 -24.30
C GLY A 146 -5.30 14.87 -23.03
N ARG A 147 -5.52 13.86 -22.20
CA ARG A 147 -6.17 14.03 -20.91
C ARG A 147 -5.15 14.47 -19.85
N GLU A 148 -5.57 15.39 -19.00
CA GLU A 148 -4.74 15.85 -17.89
C GLU A 148 -4.56 14.69 -16.88
N VAL A 149 -3.31 14.46 -16.48
CA VAL A 149 -2.96 13.48 -15.45
C VAL A 149 -2.35 14.24 -14.27
N ASN A 150 -2.93 14.05 -13.09
CA ASN A 150 -2.45 14.59 -11.82
C ASN A 150 -2.47 13.44 -10.80
N ALA A 151 -1.56 12.47 -10.99
CA ALA A 151 -1.59 11.20 -10.25
C ALA A 151 -0.47 11.10 -9.20
N ARG A 152 -0.68 10.21 -8.24
CA ARG A 152 0.22 10.00 -7.10
C ARG A 152 0.52 8.52 -6.91
N ILE A 153 1.77 8.19 -6.64
CA ILE A 153 2.19 6.88 -6.15
C ILE A 153 2.82 7.07 -4.77
N ILE A 154 2.37 6.28 -3.80
CA ILE A 154 2.93 6.26 -2.46
C ILE A 154 3.35 4.84 -2.15
N ASN A 155 4.65 4.62 -2.04
CA ASN A 155 5.25 3.32 -1.77
C ASN A 155 5.56 3.18 -0.27
N THR A 156 5.38 1.98 0.27
CA THR A 156 5.71 1.69 1.67
C THR A 156 7.05 0.98 1.76
N SER A 157 8.11 1.73 2.07
CA SER A 157 9.41 1.22 2.46
C SER A 157 9.40 0.88 3.97
N SER A 158 10.55 0.92 4.64
CA SER A 158 10.69 0.62 6.07
C SER A 158 12.00 1.17 6.61
N GLY A 159 12.07 1.48 7.89
CA GLY A 159 13.35 1.69 8.59
C GLY A 159 14.31 0.52 8.40
N ALA A 160 13.80 -0.72 8.37
CA ALA A 160 14.60 -1.91 8.07
C ALA A 160 15.25 -1.88 6.68
N GLY A 161 14.60 -1.28 5.69
CA GLY A 161 15.18 -1.11 4.35
C GLY A 161 16.25 -0.01 4.29
N LEU A 162 16.19 0.97 5.17
CA LEU A 162 17.11 2.11 5.18
C LEU A 162 18.35 1.88 6.07
N GLN A 163 18.20 1.09 7.15
CA GLN A 163 19.23 0.89 8.18
C GLN A 163 19.65 -0.57 8.34
N GLY A 164 18.89 -1.50 7.76
CA GLY A 164 18.98 -2.92 8.04
C GLY A 164 18.26 -3.31 9.33
N SER A 165 17.88 -4.59 9.43
CA SER A 165 17.29 -5.17 10.64
C SER A 165 17.77 -6.63 10.77
N VAL A 166 18.28 -6.98 11.94
CA VAL A 166 18.74 -8.35 12.24
C VAL A 166 17.56 -9.32 12.12
N GLY A 167 17.77 -10.44 11.42
CA GLY A 167 16.71 -11.43 11.16
C GLY A 167 15.75 -11.08 10.03
N GLN A 168 15.94 -9.95 9.35
CA GLN A 168 15.06 -9.46 8.26
C GLN A 168 15.84 -9.22 6.96
N GLY A 169 16.76 -10.09 6.60
CA GLY A 169 17.60 -9.90 5.41
C GLY A 169 16.82 -9.78 4.11
N ASN A 170 15.85 -10.67 3.87
CA ASN A 170 14.95 -10.65 2.72
C ASN A 170 14.05 -9.40 2.71
N TYR A 171 13.45 -9.07 3.85
CA TYR A 171 12.57 -7.91 4.01
C TYR A 171 13.33 -6.59 3.84
N SER A 172 14.50 -6.45 4.50
CA SER A 172 15.35 -5.26 4.38
C SER A 172 15.79 -5.03 2.93
N ALA A 173 16.21 -6.08 2.23
CA ALA A 173 16.60 -6.00 0.81
C ALA A 173 15.42 -5.55 -0.07
N ALA A 174 14.24 -6.13 0.12
CA ALA A 174 13.04 -5.74 -0.65
C ALA A 174 12.63 -4.28 -0.37
N LYS A 175 12.65 -3.85 0.90
CA LYS A 175 12.29 -2.48 1.30
C LYS A 175 13.32 -1.43 0.86
N ALA A 176 14.60 -1.77 0.82
CA ALA A 176 15.64 -0.94 0.20
C ALA A 176 15.43 -0.81 -1.32
N GLY A 177 15.10 -1.93 -1.97
CA GLY A 177 14.75 -1.96 -3.40
C GLY A 177 13.55 -1.07 -3.73
N ILE A 178 12.53 -1.00 -2.88
CA ILE A 178 11.38 -0.10 -3.05
C ILE A 178 11.82 1.36 -2.98
N ALA A 179 12.73 1.74 -2.10
CA ALA A 179 13.26 3.11 -2.03
C ALA A 179 13.96 3.50 -3.35
N GLY A 180 14.83 2.62 -3.88
CA GLY A 180 15.47 2.81 -5.19
C GLY A 180 14.47 2.89 -6.35
N LEU A 181 13.47 1.98 -6.36
CA LEU A 181 12.39 1.98 -7.35
C LEU A 181 11.59 3.29 -7.35
N THR A 182 11.35 3.86 -6.16
CA THR A 182 10.63 5.12 -6.00
C THR A 182 11.34 6.27 -6.73
N LEU A 183 12.67 6.36 -6.59
CA LEU A 183 13.48 7.41 -7.24
C LEU A 183 13.41 7.29 -8.77
N VAL A 184 13.54 6.07 -9.29
CA VAL A 184 13.47 5.81 -10.74
C VAL A 184 12.07 6.12 -11.28
N ALA A 185 11.02 5.63 -10.60
CA ALA A 185 9.65 5.87 -11.01
C ALA A 185 9.28 7.35 -10.99
N ALA A 186 9.76 8.12 -9.99
CA ALA A 186 9.56 9.57 -9.92
C ALA A 186 10.19 10.28 -11.14
N ALA A 187 11.43 9.93 -11.48
CA ALA A 187 12.13 10.52 -12.62
C ALA A 187 11.47 10.18 -13.97
N GLU A 188 10.99 8.94 -14.13
CA GLU A 188 10.39 8.49 -15.40
C GLU A 188 8.96 8.99 -15.61
N MET A 189 8.17 9.07 -14.52
CA MET A 189 6.72 9.33 -14.60
C MET A 189 6.37 10.81 -14.42
N GLY A 190 7.25 11.64 -13.88
CA GLY A 190 7.00 13.07 -13.66
C GLY A 190 6.54 13.79 -14.92
N ARG A 191 7.08 13.43 -16.10
CA ARG A 191 6.67 13.99 -17.41
C ARG A 191 5.24 13.67 -17.81
N TYR A 192 4.58 12.73 -17.14
CA TYR A 192 3.18 12.36 -17.35
C TYR A 192 2.26 12.92 -16.28
N GLY A 193 2.74 13.79 -15.38
CA GLY A 193 1.95 14.35 -14.30
C GLY A 193 1.80 13.42 -13.08
N VAL A 194 2.75 12.50 -12.88
CA VAL A 194 2.73 11.56 -11.75
C VAL A 194 3.83 11.89 -10.76
N THR A 195 3.50 12.16 -9.50
CA THR A 195 4.50 12.21 -8.43
C THR A 195 4.64 10.85 -7.75
N VAL A 196 5.85 10.48 -7.33
CA VAL A 196 6.11 9.20 -6.68
C VAL A 196 6.92 9.43 -5.39
N ASN A 197 6.34 9.02 -4.28
CA ASN A 197 6.92 9.16 -2.95
C ASN A 197 7.01 7.80 -2.25
N ALA A 198 7.84 7.71 -1.20
CA ALA A 198 7.87 6.58 -0.30
C ALA A 198 7.79 7.04 1.15
N ILE A 199 7.10 6.23 1.96
CA ILE A 199 7.08 6.36 3.41
C ILE A 199 7.85 5.18 4.04
N ALA A 200 8.42 5.40 5.22
CA ALA A 200 9.03 4.37 6.07
C ALA A 200 8.32 4.42 7.44
N PRO A 201 7.10 3.88 7.54
CA PRO A 201 6.25 4.06 8.71
C PRO A 201 6.71 3.24 9.91
N SER A 202 6.38 3.72 11.10
CA SER A 202 6.46 2.95 12.36
C SER A 202 5.08 2.99 13.01
N ALA A 203 4.47 1.82 13.21
CA ALA A 203 3.16 1.68 13.83
C ALA A 203 3.00 0.31 14.49
N ARG A 204 2.11 0.22 15.47
CA ARG A 204 1.69 -1.05 16.05
C ARG A 204 0.75 -1.75 15.09
N THR A 205 1.17 -2.91 14.61
CA THR A 205 0.42 -3.78 13.72
C THR A 205 0.68 -5.21 14.11
N ARG A 206 -0.13 -6.14 13.63
CA ARG A 206 0.16 -7.58 13.78
C ARG A 206 1.60 -7.95 13.38
N MET A 207 2.18 -7.21 12.44
CA MET A 207 3.55 -7.43 11.95
C MET A 207 4.63 -6.99 12.98
N THR A 208 4.38 -5.94 13.74
CA THR A 208 5.36 -5.32 14.65
C THR A 208 5.21 -5.77 16.09
N GLU A 209 4.02 -6.17 16.52
CA GLU A 209 3.73 -6.60 17.90
C GLU A 209 4.55 -7.81 18.36
N THR A 210 4.83 -8.75 17.44
CA THR A 210 5.61 -9.95 17.77
C THR A 210 7.11 -9.73 17.78
N VAL A 211 7.61 -8.74 17.01
CA VAL A 211 9.05 -8.51 16.81
C VAL A 211 9.58 -7.41 17.73
N PHE A 212 8.75 -6.42 18.04
CA PHE A 212 9.13 -5.22 18.79
C PHE A 212 8.16 -4.95 19.96
N ALA A 213 7.78 -6.00 20.72
CA ALA A 213 6.77 -5.93 21.76
C ALA A 213 6.97 -4.77 22.74
N ASP A 214 8.22 -4.56 23.21
CA ASP A 214 8.55 -3.49 24.17
C ASP A 214 8.38 -2.09 23.58
N MET A 215 8.71 -1.89 22.29
CA MET A 215 8.53 -0.62 21.58
C MET A 215 7.07 -0.36 21.21
N MET A 216 6.28 -1.42 21.07
CA MET A 216 4.87 -1.36 20.68
C MET A 216 3.93 -1.35 21.89
N ALA A 217 4.46 -1.47 23.11
CA ALA A 217 3.65 -1.37 24.33
C ALA A 217 2.95 -0.02 24.40
N THR A 218 1.66 -0.03 24.76
CA THR A 218 0.88 1.19 24.95
C THR A 218 1.48 1.99 26.11
N GLN A 219 1.96 3.20 25.83
CA GLN A 219 2.40 4.10 26.89
C GLN A 219 1.19 4.66 27.63
N TYR A 220 1.39 4.99 28.92
CA TYR A 220 0.37 5.55 29.82
C TYR A 220 0.00 7.01 29.44
N SER A 221 -0.46 7.23 28.22
CA SER A 221 -0.93 8.54 27.75
C SER A 221 -2.24 8.36 26.97
N ASP A 222 -3.07 9.39 26.94
CA ASP A 222 -4.31 9.42 26.15
C ASP A 222 -4.04 9.37 24.63
N PHE A 223 -2.79 9.56 24.20
CA PHE A 223 -2.36 9.51 22.81
C PHE A 223 -1.53 8.25 22.55
N ASP A 224 -2.02 7.40 21.65
CA ASP A 224 -1.30 6.23 21.19
C ASP A 224 -0.38 6.60 19.99
N ALA A 225 0.88 6.90 20.28
CA ALA A 225 1.85 7.29 19.27
C ALA A 225 2.11 6.21 18.20
N MET A 226 1.83 4.93 18.51
CA MET A 226 2.04 3.81 17.59
C MET A 226 0.74 3.35 16.89
N ALA A 227 -0.36 4.08 17.03
CA ALA A 227 -1.58 3.77 16.30
C ALA A 227 -1.36 3.89 14.78
N PRO A 228 -1.81 2.90 13.98
CA PRO A 228 -1.67 2.91 12.52
C PRO A 228 -2.27 4.18 11.87
N GLU A 229 -3.30 4.71 12.46
CA GLU A 229 -4.02 5.92 12.02
C GLU A 229 -3.12 7.16 11.98
N ASN A 230 -2.08 7.23 12.80
CA ASN A 230 -1.14 8.37 12.83
C ASN A 230 -0.29 8.50 11.55
N ILE A 231 -0.19 7.43 10.74
CA ILE A 231 0.54 7.46 9.48
C ILE A 231 -0.32 8.06 8.36
N SER A 232 -1.63 7.89 8.45
CA SER A 232 -2.57 8.21 7.37
C SER A 232 -2.64 9.69 6.99
N PRO A 233 -2.53 10.68 7.88
CA PRO A 233 -2.59 12.10 7.49
C PRO A 233 -1.53 12.50 6.48
N LEU A 234 -0.29 12.02 6.64
CA LEU A 234 0.77 12.25 5.65
C LEU A 234 0.46 11.60 4.31
N VAL A 235 -0.05 10.36 4.34
CA VAL A 235 -0.37 9.59 3.11
C VAL A 235 -1.55 10.22 2.36
N VAL A 236 -2.55 10.70 3.08
CA VAL A 236 -3.68 11.47 2.52
C VAL A 236 -3.16 12.75 1.84
N TRP A 237 -2.31 13.51 2.51
CA TRP A 237 -1.73 14.72 1.91
C TRP A 237 -0.90 14.39 0.67
N LEU A 238 -0.04 13.37 0.72
CA LEU A 238 0.72 12.89 -0.44
C LEU A 238 -0.18 12.41 -1.60
N GLY A 239 -1.40 11.96 -1.31
CA GLY A 239 -2.41 11.55 -2.28
C GLY A 239 -3.21 12.73 -2.87
N SER A 240 -3.11 13.91 -2.29
CA SER A 240 -3.87 15.09 -2.70
C SER A 240 -3.23 15.83 -3.88
N VAL A 241 -3.91 16.84 -4.38
CA VAL A 241 -3.38 17.76 -5.41
C VAL A 241 -2.43 18.80 -4.81
N GLU A 242 -2.37 18.90 -3.50
CA GLU A 242 -1.56 19.87 -2.76
C GLU A 242 -0.09 19.41 -2.58
N SER A 243 0.22 18.14 -2.90
CA SER A 243 1.55 17.56 -2.74
C SER A 243 2.42 17.68 -4.00
#